data_7bbcc81cfbb979fb2575a8e8f9f0100d
#
_entry.id   7bbcc81cfbb979fb2575a8e8f9f0100d
#
_cell.length_a   1.000
_cell.length_b   1.000
_cell.length_c   1.000
_cell.angle_alpha   90.00
_cell.angle_beta   90.00
_cell.angle_gamma   90.00
#
_symmetry.space_group_name_H-M   'P 1'
#
loop_
_entity.id
_entity.type
_entity.pdbx_description
1 polymer ?
#
loop_
_entity_poly.entity_id
_entity_poly.type
_entity_poly.pdbx_seq_one_letter_code
_entity_poly.pdbx_strand_id
1 'polypeptide(L)'
;RPEMEWLAAQLGDRFTVQDGRFTDFAAGDAVYRFFELFDLANVPNASRILELAAAETIRLTPPPKPVFEEKMLFALLWNRNLHDFWRRELGEKFFQRLRQAVPYTWLVDPAPLPPHAALPELGLTDWRQLKTLSQRDRDLILKISGFSPRAWGARGVYLGSDLSQPDWAAAVERALADFTESPFVLQRYHKPARVDAQWFDFDRQTVVPMPGRVRLCPYYFVTGDREAAGATLGGVLATICPADKKIIHGMTDAILAPCCV
;
A
#
# COMPACT_ATOMS: atom_id res chain seq x y z
N ARG A 1 13.04 11.66 11.56
CA ARG A 1 14.18 11.39 12.45
C ARG A 1 13.76 11.41 13.95
N PRO A 2 13.10 12.45 14.51
CA PRO A 2 12.71 12.46 15.94
C PRO A 2 11.90 11.25 16.38
N GLU A 3 10.99 10.76 15.54
CA GLU A 3 10.16 9.57 15.78
C GLU A 3 11.02 8.31 15.94
N MET A 4 12.06 8.15 15.11
CA MET A 4 12.97 7.02 15.21
C MET A 4 13.88 7.11 16.42
N GLU A 5 14.34 8.31 16.77
CA GLU A 5 15.12 8.56 17.98
C GLU A 5 14.30 8.24 19.24
N TRP A 6 13.02 8.65 19.24
CA TRP A 6 12.10 8.28 20.34
C TRP A 6 11.92 6.76 20.42
N LEU A 7 11.68 6.09 19.27
CA LEU A 7 11.52 4.63 19.23
C LEU A 7 12.78 3.91 19.72
N ALA A 8 13.96 4.33 19.27
CA ALA A 8 15.21 3.74 19.69
C ALA A 8 15.42 3.86 21.19
N ALA A 9 15.08 5.02 21.80
CA ALA A 9 15.13 5.22 23.23
C ALA A 9 14.20 4.29 24.02
N GLN A 10 13.05 3.87 23.43
CA GLN A 10 12.17 2.88 24.06
C GLN A 10 12.71 1.45 23.97
N LEU A 11 13.52 1.16 22.96
CA LEU A 11 14.06 -0.18 22.68
C LEU A 11 15.40 -0.46 23.40
N GLY A 12 16.03 0.56 23.95
CA GLY A 12 17.25 0.48 24.77
C GLY A 12 18.54 0.67 23.95
N ASP A 13 19.69 0.61 24.65
CA ASP A 13 21.01 1.04 24.14
C ASP A 13 21.55 0.26 22.94
N ARG A 14 20.92 -0.86 22.60
CA ARG A 14 21.31 -1.64 21.40
C ARG A 14 20.75 -1.08 20.09
N PHE A 15 19.89 -0.07 20.18
CA PHE A 15 19.23 0.55 19.02
C PHE A 15 19.78 1.96 18.83
N THR A 16 20.28 2.23 17.64
CA THR A 16 20.79 3.55 17.26
C THR A 16 20.15 4.02 15.97
N VAL A 17 19.92 5.32 15.88
CA VAL A 17 19.39 5.94 14.66
C VAL A 17 20.53 6.52 13.86
N GLN A 18 20.72 6.00 12.65
CA GLN A 18 21.74 6.45 11.71
C GLN A 18 21.08 7.23 10.54
N ASP A 19 21.86 8.05 9.89
CA ASP A 19 21.41 8.72 8.66
C ASP A 19 21.84 7.96 7.40
N GLY A 20 21.40 8.42 6.24
CA GLY A 20 21.69 7.79 4.95
C GLY A 20 23.17 7.85 4.52
N ARG A 21 24.08 8.42 5.33
CA ARG A 21 25.54 8.47 5.08
C ARG A 21 26.30 7.45 5.92
N PHE A 22 25.65 6.79 6.85
CA PHE A 22 26.27 5.78 7.69
C PHE A 22 26.77 4.60 6.84
N THR A 23 28.01 4.15 7.07
CA THR A 23 28.67 3.08 6.30
C THR A 23 29.32 2.01 7.16
N ASP A 24 29.41 2.23 8.47
CA ASP A 24 30.17 1.38 9.40
C ASP A 24 29.29 0.23 9.94
N PHE A 25 28.82 -0.64 9.04
CA PHE A 25 28.01 -1.80 9.37
C PHE A 25 28.91 -2.97 9.80
N ALA A 26 28.61 -3.54 10.96
CA ALA A 26 29.26 -4.75 11.45
C ALA A 26 28.51 -6.03 10.99
N ALA A 27 29.25 -7.14 10.95
CA ALA A 27 28.65 -8.43 10.67
C ALA A 27 27.66 -8.83 11.81
N GLY A 28 26.45 -9.20 11.43
CA GLY A 28 25.38 -9.54 12.36
C GLY A 28 24.45 -8.38 12.75
N ASP A 29 24.75 -7.16 12.31
CA ASP A 29 23.84 -6.03 12.51
C ASP A 29 22.47 -6.29 11.92
N ALA A 30 21.43 -5.76 12.60
CA ALA A 30 20.08 -5.70 12.08
C ALA A 30 19.71 -4.25 11.73
N VAL A 31 19.40 -4.02 10.48
CA VAL A 31 19.00 -2.71 9.96
C VAL A 31 17.49 -2.67 9.78
N TYR A 32 16.82 -1.79 10.53
CA TYR A 32 15.44 -1.42 10.26
C TYR A 32 15.46 -0.26 9.25
N ARG A 33 15.08 -0.55 7.99
CA ARG A 33 15.04 0.49 6.97
C ARG A 33 13.79 1.36 7.13
N PHE A 34 14.00 2.67 7.13
CA PHE A 34 12.94 3.66 7.19
C PHE A 34 12.90 4.49 5.89
N PHE A 35 13.06 3.79 4.77
CA PHE A 35 12.94 4.34 3.41
C PHE A 35 12.18 3.37 2.52
N GLU A 36 11.48 3.91 1.54
CA GLU A 36 10.73 3.14 0.55
C GLU A 36 11.63 2.77 -0.63
N LEU A 37 11.32 1.66 -1.33
CA LEU A 37 12.16 1.21 -2.45
C LEU A 37 12.12 2.17 -3.65
N PHE A 38 11.04 2.93 -3.82
CA PHE A 38 11.00 3.96 -4.87
C PHE A 38 11.92 5.16 -4.57
N ASP A 39 12.37 5.34 -3.34
CA ASP A 39 13.19 6.46 -2.89
C ASP A 39 14.69 6.13 -2.78
N LEU A 40 15.10 4.95 -3.24
CA LEU A 40 16.49 4.48 -3.14
C LEU A 40 17.51 5.47 -3.71
N ALA A 41 17.15 6.18 -4.78
CA ALA A 41 18.03 7.18 -5.39
C ALA A 41 18.40 8.35 -4.44
N ASN A 42 17.58 8.61 -3.43
CA ASN A 42 17.77 9.67 -2.44
C ASN A 42 18.42 9.17 -1.13
N VAL A 43 18.73 7.87 -1.03
CA VAL A 43 19.36 7.26 0.14
C VAL A 43 20.81 6.89 -0.19
N PRO A 44 21.80 7.70 0.21
CA PRO A 44 23.21 7.56 -0.25
C PRO A 44 23.82 6.19 0.02
N ASN A 45 23.48 5.55 1.15
CA ASN A 45 24.01 4.24 1.54
C ASN A 45 23.11 3.05 1.14
N ALA A 46 22.03 3.28 0.36
CA ALA A 46 21.08 2.22 0.01
C ALA A 46 21.76 1.04 -0.70
N SER A 47 22.60 1.29 -1.72
CA SER A 47 23.31 0.23 -2.44
C SER A 47 24.15 -0.61 -1.50
N ARG A 48 24.90 0.04 -0.57
CA ARG A 48 25.71 -0.67 0.41
C ARG A 48 24.89 -1.53 1.34
N ILE A 49 23.75 -1.02 1.84
CA ILE A 49 22.83 -1.79 2.68
C ILE A 49 22.31 -3.02 1.92
N LEU A 50 21.88 -2.85 0.65
CA LEU A 50 21.38 -3.94 -0.17
C LEU A 50 22.45 -5.00 -0.48
N GLU A 51 23.68 -4.59 -0.78
CA GLU A 51 24.83 -5.50 -0.98
C GLU A 51 25.13 -6.34 0.26
N LEU A 52 25.21 -5.69 1.43
CA LEU A 52 25.46 -6.37 2.69
C LEU A 52 24.33 -7.32 3.09
N ALA A 53 23.09 -6.93 2.82
CA ALA A 53 21.93 -7.78 3.06
C ALA A 53 21.88 -8.99 2.09
N ALA A 54 22.24 -8.79 0.82
CA ALA A 54 22.34 -9.87 -0.16
C ALA A 54 23.47 -10.85 0.18
N ALA A 55 24.58 -10.37 0.74
CA ALA A 55 25.70 -11.16 1.23
C ALA A 55 25.42 -11.80 2.62
N GLU A 56 24.23 -11.63 3.18
CA GLU A 56 23.85 -12.11 4.52
C GLU A 56 24.77 -11.59 5.65
N THR A 57 25.54 -10.53 5.41
CA THR A 57 26.40 -9.90 6.40
C THR A 57 25.60 -9.15 7.45
N ILE A 58 24.49 -8.51 7.03
CA ILE A 58 23.55 -7.84 7.89
C ILE A 58 22.14 -8.41 7.67
N ARG A 59 21.24 -8.20 8.62
CA ARG A 59 19.81 -8.49 8.49
C ARG A 59 19.07 -7.20 8.14
N LEU A 60 18.26 -7.20 7.08
CA LEU A 60 17.51 -6.03 6.66
C LEU A 60 16.00 -6.26 6.84
N THR A 61 15.35 -5.37 7.57
CA THR A 61 13.90 -5.39 7.79
C THR A 61 13.30 -3.98 7.63
N PRO A 62 12.12 -3.80 7.02
CA PRO A 62 11.39 -4.79 6.19
C PRO A 62 12.26 -5.28 5.02
N PRO A 63 12.03 -6.51 4.51
CA PRO A 63 12.83 -7.03 3.40
C PRO A 63 12.66 -6.15 2.15
N PRO A 64 13.74 -5.92 1.38
CA PRO A 64 13.73 -5.04 0.21
C PRO A 64 13.15 -5.77 -1.01
N LYS A 65 11.93 -6.28 -0.88
CA LYS A 65 11.24 -7.01 -1.95
C LYS A 65 10.15 -6.13 -2.56
N PRO A 66 10.26 -5.78 -3.86
CA PRO A 66 9.30 -4.94 -4.56
C PRO A 66 7.84 -5.38 -4.40
N VAL A 67 7.60 -6.68 -4.36
CA VAL A 67 6.26 -7.26 -4.22
C VAL A 67 5.52 -6.81 -2.96
N PHE A 68 6.22 -6.44 -1.90
CA PHE A 68 5.60 -5.96 -0.66
C PHE A 68 5.16 -4.49 -0.71
N GLU A 69 5.67 -3.73 -1.68
CA GLU A 69 5.35 -2.31 -1.86
C GLU A 69 4.47 -2.07 -3.09
N GLU A 70 4.21 -3.11 -3.89
CA GLU A 70 3.55 -2.99 -5.19
C GLU A 70 2.07 -3.42 -5.14
N LYS A 71 1.20 -2.55 -5.66
CA LYS A 71 -0.24 -2.79 -5.71
C LYS A 71 -0.66 -3.76 -6.82
N MET A 72 0.22 -3.98 -7.81
CA MET A 72 -0.02 -4.94 -8.91
C MET A 72 -0.28 -6.36 -8.38
N LEU A 73 0.27 -6.72 -7.21
CA LEU A 73 0.02 -8.02 -6.58
C LEU A 73 -1.48 -8.31 -6.42
N PHE A 74 -2.28 -7.29 -6.15
CA PHE A 74 -3.73 -7.45 -6.03
C PHE A 74 -4.38 -7.78 -7.38
N ALA A 75 -3.89 -7.19 -8.48
CA ALA A 75 -4.36 -7.53 -9.82
C ALA A 75 -3.94 -8.94 -10.22
N LEU A 76 -2.72 -9.39 -9.85
CA LEU A 76 -2.26 -10.76 -10.08
C LEU A 76 -3.10 -11.79 -9.31
N LEU A 77 -3.54 -11.47 -8.08
CA LEU A 77 -4.44 -12.34 -7.31
C LEU A 77 -5.78 -12.57 -8.03
N TRP A 78 -6.29 -11.55 -8.73
CA TRP A 78 -7.55 -11.61 -9.45
C TRP A 78 -7.41 -12.09 -10.91
N ASN A 79 -6.19 -12.25 -11.42
CA ASN A 79 -5.96 -12.72 -12.79
C ASN A 79 -6.36 -14.19 -12.92
N ARG A 80 -7.32 -14.47 -13.78
CA ARG A 80 -7.87 -15.82 -14.00
C ARG A 80 -6.81 -16.84 -14.40
N ASN A 81 -5.83 -16.42 -15.19
CA ASN A 81 -4.75 -17.31 -15.64
C ASN A 81 -3.81 -17.74 -14.51
N LEU A 82 -3.85 -17.05 -13.36
CA LEU A 82 -3.05 -17.36 -12.19
C LEU A 82 -3.83 -18.08 -11.09
N HIS A 83 -5.12 -18.38 -11.29
CA HIS A 83 -5.94 -19.00 -10.25
C HIS A 83 -5.40 -20.37 -9.80
N ASP A 84 -4.95 -21.22 -10.74
CA ASP A 84 -4.41 -22.52 -10.41
C ASP A 84 -3.05 -22.41 -9.69
N PHE A 85 -2.23 -21.43 -10.08
CA PHE A 85 -1.02 -21.08 -9.34
C PHE A 85 -1.37 -20.70 -7.88
N TRP A 86 -2.29 -19.75 -7.68
CA TRP A 86 -2.66 -19.30 -6.34
C TRP A 86 -3.27 -20.41 -5.49
N ARG A 87 -4.11 -21.27 -6.07
CA ARG A 87 -4.68 -22.43 -5.37
C ARG A 87 -3.61 -23.40 -4.91
N ARG A 88 -2.61 -23.66 -5.74
CA ARG A 88 -1.51 -24.55 -5.40
C ARG A 88 -0.63 -23.95 -4.30
N GLU A 89 -0.26 -22.67 -4.40
CA GLU A 89 0.69 -22.04 -3.48
C GLU A 89 0.05 -21.67 -2.13
N LEU A 90 -1.21 -21.28 -2.12
CA LEU A 90 -1.92 -20.81 -0.92
C LEU A 90 -2.87 -21.87 -0.35
N GLY A 91 -3.28 -22.84 -1.13
CA GLY A 91 -4.39 -23.72 -0.84
C GLY A 91 -5.75 -23.01 -1.04
N GLU A 92 -6.79 -23.78 -1.39
CA GLU A 92 -8.12 -23.24 -1.73
C GLU A 92 -8.69 -22.33 -0.64
N LYS A 93 -8.58 -22.75 0.63
CA LYS A 93 -9.14 -22.01 1.78
C LYS A 93 -8.54 -20.59 1.92
N PHE A 94 -7.22 -20.45 1.82
CA PHE A 94 -6.56 -19.15 1.95
C PHE A 94 -6.76 -18.30 0.71
N PHE A 95 -6.73 -18.90 -0.47
CA PHE A 95 -7.02 -18.21 -1.72
C PHE A 95 -8.43 -17.56 -1.68
N GLN A 96 -9.44 -18.30 -1.27
CA GLN A 96 -10.81 -17.76 -1.16
C GLN A 96 -10.90 -16.64 -0.09
N ARG A 97 -10.24 -16.80 1.06
CA ARG A 97 -10.20 -15.75 2.08
C ARG A 97 -9.56 -14.46 1.58
N LEU A 98 -8.46 -14.56 0.84
CA LEU A 98 -7.82 -13.39 0.24
C LEU A 98 -8.72 -12.72 -0.78
N ARG A 99 -9.43 -13.47 -1.61
CA ARG A 99 -10.41 -12.91 -2.56
C ARG A 99 -11.60 -12.23 -1.90
N GLN A 100 -11.99 -12.65 -0.68
CA GLN A 100 -13.00 -11.95 0.11
C GLN A 100 -12.48 -10.66 0.74
N ALA A 101 -11.20 -10.62 1.13
CA ALA A 101 -10.59 -9.47 1.79
C ALA A 101 -10.09 -8.42 0.81
N VAL A 102 -9.57 -8.84 -0.36
CA VAL A 102 -9.00 -7.96 -1.37
C VAL A 102 -10.09 -7.59 -2.39
N PRO A 103 -10.42 -6.30 -2.55
CA PRO A 103 -11.37 -5.85 -3.58
C PRO A 103 -10.94 -6.30 -4.97
N TYR A 104 -11.90 -6.51 -5.87
CA TYR A 104 -11.57 -6.85 -7.25
C TYR A 104 -10.67 -5.79 -7.85
N THR A 105 -9.53 -6.22 -8.39
CA THR A 105 -8.46 -5.37 -8.87
C THR A 105 -8.05 -5.81 -10.27
N TRP A 106 -7.94 -4.83 -11.19
CA TRP A 106 -7.49 -5.03 -12.56
C TRP A 106 -6.17 -4.30 -12.77
N LEU A 107 -5.31 -4.86 -13.58
CA LEU A 107 -4.19 -4.12 -14.17
C LEU A 107 -4.72 -3.35 -15.40
N VAL A 108 -4.51 -2.05 -15.45
CA VAL A 108 -4.90 -1.21 -16.59
C VAL A 108 -3.84 -1.35 -17.68
N ASP A 109 -4.05 -2.30 -18.58
CA ASP A 109 -3.12 -2.66 -19.65
C ASP A 109 -3.64 -2.12 -20.98
N PRO A 110 -2.89 -1.26 -21.70
CA PRO A 110 -3.32 -0.72 -22.98
C PRO A 110 -3.40 -1.74 -24.12
N ALA A 111 -2.88 -2.96 -23.92
CA ALA A 111 -2.93 -4.01 -24.94
C ALA A 111 -4.39 -4.31 -25.35
N PRO A 112 -4.66 -4.48 -26.66
CA PRO A 112 -5.98 -4.85 -27.13
C PRO A 112 -6.45 -6.17 -26.52
N LEU A 113 -7.70 -6.20 -26.07
CA LEU A 113 -8.30 -7.46 -25.64
C LEU A 113 -8.57 -8.36 -26.87
N PRO A 114 -8.47 -9.68 -26.71
CA PRO A 114 -8.89 -10.61 -27.75
C PRO A 114 -10.34 -10.36 -28.18
N PRO A 115 -10.72 -10.67 -29.43
CA PRO A 115 -12.10 -10.57 -29.89
C PRO A 115 -13.05 -11.29 -28.94
N HIS A 116 -14.16 -10.65 -28.61
CA HIS A 116 -15.17 -11.15 -27.66
C HIS A 116 -14.73 -11.26 -26.20
N ALA A 117 -13.50 -10.87 -25.85
CA ALA A 117 -13.12 -10.78 -24.46
C ALA A 117 -13.77 -9.55 -23.80
N ALA A 118 -14.13 -9.71 -22.54
CA ALA A 118 -14.62 -8.61 -21.70
C ALA A 118 -13.80 -8.53 -20.41
N LEU A 119 -13.64 -7.31 -19.90
CA LEU A 119 -13.06 -7.09 -18.59
C LEU A 119 -14.02 -7.67 -17.55
N PRO A 120 -13.56 -8.62 -16.72
CA PRO A 120 -14.42 -9.26 -15.72
C PRO A 120 -15.05 -8.20 -14.81
N GLU A 121 -16.27 -8.41 -14.36
CA GLU A 121 -17.00 -7.53 -13.43
C GLU A 121 -17.35 -6.12 -13.96
N LEU A 122 -16.71 -5.65 -15.03
CA LEU A 122 -16.97 -4.35 -15.64
C LEU A 122 -17.88 -4.46 -16.88
N GLY A 123 -17.86 -5.60 -17.56
CA GLY A 123 -18.58 -5.77 -18.82
C GLY A 123 -18.08 -4.94 -19.99
N LEU A 124 -16.84 -4.39 -19.87
CA LEU A 124 -16.21 -3.57 -20.89
C LEU A 124 -15.31 -4.43 -21.78
N THR A 125 -15.18 -4.06 -23.05
CA THR A 125 -14.33 -4.74 -24.03
C THR A 125 -13.08 -3.95 -24.40
N ASP A 126 -12.96 -2.73 -23.92
CA ASP A 126 -11.80 -1.84 -24.10
C ASP A 126 -11.68 -0.93 -22.87
N TRP A 127 -10.48 -0.76 -22.35
CA TRP A 127 -10.19 0.14 -21.23
C TRP A 127 -10.58 1.59 -21.48
N ARG A 128 -10.56 2.05 -22.76
CA ARG A 128 -10.96 3.41 -23.13
C ARG A 128 -12.43 3.69 -22.83
N GLN A 129 -13.27 2.66 -22.75
CA GLN A 129 -14.69 2.80 -22.39
C GLN A 129 -14.88 3.28 -20.95
N LEU A 130 -13.89 3.09 -20.06
CA LEU A 130 -13.91 3.70 -18.73
C LEU A 130 -14.10 5.21 -18.76
N LYS A 131 -13.58 5.88 -19.79
CA LYS A 131 -13.68 7.35 -19.94
C LYS A 131 -15.12 7.84 -20.04
N THR A 132 -16.03 7.01 -20.51
CA THR A 132 -17.44 7.38 -20.77
C THR A 132 -18.41 6.90 -19.71
N LEU A 133 -17.92 6.19 -18.67
CA LEU A 133 -18.77 5.75 -17.57
C LEU A 133 -19.44 6.93 -16.88
N SER A 134 -20.72 6.76 -16.52
CA SER A 134 -21.42 7.76 -15.72
C SER A 134 -20.81 7.89 -14.32
N GLN A 135 -21.02 8.98 -13.63
CA GLN A 135 -20.50 9.16 -12.26
C GLN A 135 -20.99 8.06 -11.31
N ARG A 136 -22.20 7.58 -11.52
CA ARG A 136 -22.81 6.47 -10.74
C ARG A 136 -22.06 5.14 -10.96
N ASP A 137 -21.55 4.91 -12.16
CA ASP A 137 -20.87 3.67 -12.52
C ASP A 137 -19.37 3.71 -12.21
N ARG A 138 -18.87 4.86 -11.74
CA ARG A 138 -17.47 5.11 -11.39
C ARG A 138 -17.17 4.90 -9.90
N ASP A 139 -17.84 3.95 -9.24
CA ASP A 139 -17.44 3.54 -7.88
C ASP A 139 -16.15 2.69 -7.93
N LEU A 140 -15.14 3.30 -8.52
CA LEU A 140 -13.85 2.75 -8.89
C LEU A 140 -12.74 3.69 -8.44
N ILE A 141 -11.57 3.14 -8.18
CA ILE A 141 -10.38 3.89 -7.80
C ILE A 141 -9.18 3.45 -8.66
N LEU A 142 -8.54 4.40 -9.31
CA LEU A 142 -7.25 4.20 -9.98
C LEU A 142 -6.13 4.48 -9.00
N LYS A 143 -5.14 3.60 -8.95
CA LYS A 143 -3.95 3.75 -8.10
C LYS A 143 -2.70 3.46 -8.91
N ILE A 144 -1.75 4.38 -8.89
CA ILE A 144 -0.46 4.20 -9.55
C ILE A 144 0.40 3.16 -8.81
N SER A 145 1.32 2.53 -9.53
CA SER A 145 2.37 1.64 -9.00
C SER A 145 3.05 2.24 -7.75
N GLY A 146 3.39 1.41 -6.78
CA GLY A 146 4.13 1.79 -5.59
C GLY A 146 5.53 2.35 -5.88
N PHE A 147 6.10 2.04 -7.05
CA PHE A 147 7.42 2.53 -7.50
C PHE A 147 7.40 3.87 -8.21
N SER A 148 6.23 4.44 -8.47
CA SER A 148 6.16 5.76 -9.05
C SER A 148 6.45 6.84 -8.02
N PRO A 149 7.23 7.89 -8.34
CA PRO A 149 7.39 9.07 -7.48
C PRO A 149 6.07 9.76 -7.11
N ARG A 150 5.00 9.49 -7.87
CA ARG A 150 3.64 9.97 -7.59
C ARG A 150 2.85 9.08 -6.64
N ALA A 151 3.37 7.93 -6.22
CA ALA A 151 2.67 7.02 -5.31
C ALA A 151 2.53 7.58 -3.89
N TRP A 152 3.40 8.51 -3.52
CA TRP A 152 3.45 9.09 -2.19
C TRP A 152 2.38 10.16 -1.96
N GLY A 153 1.79 10.19 -0.75
CA GLY A 153 0.81 11.20 -0.37
C GLY A 153 -0.50 11.17 -1.17
N ALA A 154 -0.89 10.01 -1.69
CA ALA A 154 -2.10 9.79 -2.51
C ALA A 154 -2.13 10.59 -3.83
N ARG A 155 -1.02 11.18 -4.28
CA ARG A 155 -0.94 11.97 -5.53
C ARG A 155 -1.25 11.17 -6.79
N GLY A 156 -1.06 9.86 -6.74
CA GLY A 156 -1.38 8.92 -7.84
C GLY A 156 -2.66 8.13 -7.61
N VAL A 157 -3.62 8.68 -6.85
CA VAL A 157 -4.89 8.03 -6.52
C VAL A 157 -6.04 8.87 -7.06
N TYR A 158 -6.90 8.26 -7.88
CA TYR A 158 -8.03 8.91 -8.53
C TYR A 158 -9.32 8.17 -8.20
N LEU A 159 -10.20 8.80 -7.42
CA LEU A 159 -11.52 8.24 -7.08
C LEU A 159 -12.56 8.66 -8.14
N GLY A 160 -13.05 7.69 -8.90
CA GLY A 160 -13.89 7.94 -10.06
C GLY A 160 -15.19 8.68 -9.76
N SER A 161 -15.82 8.39 -8.62
CA SER A 161 -17.07 9.05 -8.20
C SER A 161 -16.89 10.52 -7.81
N ASP A 162 -15.65 10.97 -7.50
CA ASP A 162 -15.38 12.33 -7.05
C ASP A 162 -14.91 13.25 -8.18
N LEU A 163 -14.43 12.68 -9.26
CA LEU A 163 -13.92 13.44 -10.39
C LEU A 163 -15.04 13.87 -11.33
N SER A 164 -14.86 15.02 -11.95
CA SER A 164 -15.64 15.40 -13.13
C SER A 164 -15.45 14.40 -14.28
N GLN A 165 -16.34 14.42 -15.27
CA GLN A 165 -16.19 13.54 -16.44
C GLN A 165 -14.87 13.78 -17.21
N PRO A 166 -14.45 15.03 -17.49
CA PRO A 166 -13.17 15.29 -18.12
C PRO A 166 -11.96 14.85 -17.30
N ASP A 167 -11.98 15.08 -15.96
CA ASP A 167 -10.86 14.72 -15.08
C ASP A 167 -10.70 13.20 -14.97
N TRP A 168 -11.82 12.48 -14.88
CA TRP A 168 -11.80 11.02 -14.91
C TRP A 168 -11.27 10.48 -16.23
N ALA A 169 -11.74 11.02 -17.35
CA ALA A 169 -11.25 10.64 -18.67
C ALA A 169 -9.74 10.89 -18.81
N ALA A 170 -9.25 12.02 -18.31
CA ALA A 170 -7.82 12.34 -18.27
C ALA A 170 -7.02 11.38 -17.38
N ALA A 171 -7.57 10.98 -16.23
CA ALA A 171 -6.93 9.99 -15.34
C ALA A 171 -6.82 8.61 -16.02
N VAL A 172 -7.86 8.15 -16.70
CA VAL A 172 -7.85 6.90 -17.47
C VAL A 172 -6.83 6.97 -18.62
N GLU A 173 -6.81 8.08 -19.37
CA GLU A 173 -5.86 8.27 -20.47
C GLU A 173 -4.41 8.20 -19.98
N ARG A 174 -4.13 8.87 -18.86
CA ARG A 174 -2.82 8.81 -18.21
C ARG A 174 -2.47 7.38 -17.77
N ALA A 175 -3.41 6.66 -17.19
CA ALA A 175 -3.16 5.27 -16.75
C ALA A 175 -2.78 4.36 -17.92
N LEU A 176 -3.37 4.57 -19.09
CA LEU A 176 -3.04 3.82 -20.30
C LEU A 176 -1.70 4.25 -20.91
N ALA A 177 -1.40 5.56 -20.90
CA ALA A 177 -0.17 6.11 -21.47
C ALA A 177 1.07 5.76 -20.64
N ASP A 178 0.95 5.80 -19.32
CA ASP A 178 2.07 5.59 -18.38
C ASP A 178 2.37 4.08 -18.11
N PHE A 179 1.67 3.16 -18.78
CA PHE A 179 1.70 1.72 -18.46
C PHE A 179 3.09 1.12 -18.35
N THR A 180 4.00 1.45 -19.26
CA THR A 180 5.37 0.90 -19.30
C THR A 180 6.26 1.39 -18.17
N GLU A 181 6.04 2.62 -17.70
CA GLU A 181 6.91 3.23 -16.69
C GLU A 181 6.30 3.21 -15.29
N SER A 182 5.01 3.46 -15.22
CA SER A 182 4.29 3.56 -13.95
C SER A 182 2.86 3.02 -14.11
N PRO A 183 2.70 1.70 -14.21
CA PRO A 183 1.40 1.09 -14.44
C PRO A 183 0.40 1.43 -13.34
N PHE A 184 -0.88 1.37 -13.67
CA PHE A 184 -1.97 1.60 -12.74
C PHE A 184 -2.77 0.33 -12.51
N VAL A 185 -3.30 0.19 -11.31
CA VAL A 185 -4.40 -0.72 -11.03
C VAL A 185 -5.70 0.05 -10.94
N LEU A 186 -6.76 -0.54 -11.47
CA LEU A 186 -8.13 -0.14 -11.21
C LEU A 186 -8.70 -1.08 -10.15
N GLN A 187 -9.39 -0.55 -9.16
CA GLN A 187 -9.96 -1.33 -8.08
C GLN A 187 -11.36 -0.85 -7.76
N ARG A 188 -12.27 -1.76 -7.36
CA ARG A 188 -13.54 -1.34 -6.80
C ARG A 188 -13.30 -0.54 -5.52
N TYR A 189 -14.01 0.58 -5.40
CA TYR A 189 -13.93 1.40 -4.21
C TYR A 189 -14.88 0.85 -3.14
N HIS A 190 -14.34 0.68 -1.95
CA HIS A 190 -15.11 0.32 -0.76
C HIS A 190 -15.05 1.47 0.23
N LYS A 191 -16.21 1.96 0.65
CA LYS A 191 -16.28 3.01 1.66
C LYS A 191 -15.74 2.47 2.98
N PRO A 192 -14.75 3.15 3.59
CA PRO A 192 -14.25 2.75 4.90
C PRO A 192 -15.35 2.80 5.97
N ALA A 193 -15.27 1.90 6.96
CA ALA A 193 -16.21 1.85 8.07
C ALA A 193 -16.22 3.18 8.84
N ARG A 194 -17.38 3.58 9.32
CA ARG A 194 -17.53 4.73 10.22
C ARG A 194 -17.26 4.33 11.66
N VAL A 195 -16.61 5.22 12.38
CA VAL A 195 -16.31 5.08 13.81
C VAL A 195 -16.51 6.43 14.50
N ASP A 196 -16.92 6.39 15.75
CA ASP A 196 -16.90 7.56 16.61
C ASP A 196 -15.55 7.60 17.32
N ALA A 197 -14.79 8.67 17.06
CA ALA A 197 -13.48 8.90 17.63
C ALA A 197 -13.44 10.25 18.35
N GLN A 198 -12.38 10.45 19.11
CA GLN A 198 -12.11 11.70 19.81
C GLN A 198 -10.61 11.96 19.74
N TRP A 199 -10.25 13.25 19.73
CA TRP A 199 -8.87 13.68 19.84
C TRP A 199 -8.76 14.82 20.85
N PHE A 200 -7.57 14.99 21.43
CA PHE A 200 -7.32 16.06 22.37
C PHE A 200 -6.75 17.27 21.61
N ASP A 201 -7.46 18.40 21.71
CA ASP A 201 -7.02 19.68 21.18
C ASP A 201 -6.10 20.34 22.22
N PHE A 202 -4.80 20.39 21.92
CA PHE A 202 -3.79 20.95 22.82
C PHE A 202 -3.89 22.48 22.95
N ASP A 203 -4.40 23.16 21.94
CA ASP A 203 -4.55 24.62 21.98
C ASP A 203 -5.75 25.01 22.85
N ARG A 204 -6.84 24.28 22.73
CA ARG A 204 -8.08 24.50 23.48
C ARG A 204 -8.16 23.73 24.80
N GLN A 205 -7.20 22.85 25.07
CA GLN A 205 -7.14 21.97 26.25
C GLN A 205 -8.46 21.19 26.44
N THR A 206 -9.03 20.65 25.38
CA THR A 206 -10.32 19.96 25.44
C THR A 206 -10.33 18.73 24.52
N VAL A 207 -11.19 17.77 24.85
CA VAL A 207 -11.46 16.62 23.99
C VAL A 207 -12.51 17.01 22.96
N VAL A 208 -12.19 16.77 21.69
CA VAL A 208 -13.04 17.09 20.55
C VAL A 208 -13.54 15.78 19.92
N PRO A 209 -14.87 15.58 19.80
CA PRO A 209 -15.40 14.43 19.09
C PRO A 209 -15.16 14.57 17.59
N MET A 210 -14.82 13.46 16.93
CA MET A 210 -14.59 13.36 15.49
C MET A 210 -15.27 12.11 14.94
N PRO A 211 -16.50 12.20 14.44
CA PRO A 211 -17.02 11.12 13.61
C PRO A 211 -16.09 10.86 12.43
N GLY A 212 -15.60 9.66 12.31
CA GLY A 212 -14.50 9.35 11.40
C GLY A 212 -14.76 8.14 10.50
N ARG A 213 -13.83 7.90 9.62
CA ARG A 213 -13.67 6.67 8.83
C ARG A 213 -12.30 6.07 9.12
N VAL A 214 -12.27 4.75 9.25
CA VAL A 214 -11.08 4.03 9.71
C VAL A 214 -10.46 3.17 8.62
N ARG A 215 -9.12 3.14 8.61
CA ARG A 215 -8.28 2.16 7.94
C ARG A 215 -7.45 1.46 8.99
N LEU A 216 -7.42 0.14 8.95
CA LEU A 216 -6.60 -0.69 9.82
C LEU A 216 -5.32 -1.12 9.09
N CYS A 217 -4.18 -0.99 9.77
CA CYS A 217 -2.88 -1.44 9.29
C CYS A 217 -2.36 -2.51 10.26
N PRO A 218 -2.57 -3.81 9.98
CA PRO A 218 -1.98 -4.87 10.77
C PRO A 218 -0.49 -5.02 10.46
N TYR A 219 0.32 -5.15 11.49
CA TYR A 219 1.77 -5.38 11.39
C TYR A 219 2.08 -6.83 11.69
N TYR A 220 2.64 -7.54 10.73
CA TYR A 220 3.07 -8.92 10.88
C TYR A 220 4.59 -8.98 10.95
N PHE A 221 5.08 -9.71 11.94
CA PHE A 221 6.50 -10.02 12.06
C PHE A 221 6.73 -11.48 11.67
N VAL A 222 7.70 -11.69 10.80
CA VAL A 222 8.17 -13.04 10.46
C VAL A 222 9.39 -13.35 11.33
N THR A 223 9.27 -14.36 12.15
CA THR A 223 10.32 -14.81 13.07
C THR A 223 10.61 -16.29 12.85
N GLY A 224 11.80 -16.74 13.29
CA GLY A 224 12.27 -18.11 13.10
C GLY A 224 13.18 -18.26 11.89
N ASP A 225 13.79 -19.43 11.75
CA ASP A 225 14.66 -19.81 10.64
C ASP A 225 13.83 -20.20 9.42
N ARG A 226 14.47 -20.27 8.24
CA ARG A 226 13.82 -20.47 6.93
C ARG A 226 12.77 -21.60 6.91
N GLU A 227 13.03 -22.72 7.62
CA GLU A 227 12.12 -23.88 7.67
C GLU A 227 11.05 -23.76 8.77
N ALA A 228 11.29 -22.96 9.80
CA ALA A 228 10.40 -22.76 10.93
C ALA A 228 9.85 -21.33 11.01
N ALA A 229 9.94 -20.58 9.89
CA ALA A 229 9.47 -19.21 9.86
C ALA A 229 7.95 -19.13 10.04
N GLY A 230 7.52 -18.34 11.03
CA GLY A 230 6.11 -18.08 11.32
C GLY A 230 5.80 -16.58 11.26
N ALA A 231 4.61 -16.24 10.78
CA ALA A 231 4.12 -14.87 10.79
C ALA A 231 3.24 -14.66 12.04
N THR A 232 3.58 -13.66 12.84
CA THR A 232 2.84 -13.29 14.06
C THR A 232 2.31 -11.88 13.92
N LEU A 233 1.04 -11.66 14.25
CA LEU A 233 0.47 -10.31 14.33
C LEU A 233 1.06 -9.60 15.56
N GLY A 234 1.85 -8.56 15.33
CA GLY A 234 2.49 -7.78 16.38
C GLY A 234 1.65 -6.60 16.88
N GLY A 235 0.69 -6.15 16.07
CA GLY A 235 -0.21 -5.07 16.42
C GLY A 235 -1.01 -4.56 15.23
N VAL A 236 -1.97 -3.69 15.50
CA VAL A 236 -2.79 -3.05 14.49
C VAL A 236 -2.85 -1.55 14.77
N LEU A 237 -2.51 -0.74 13.77
CA LEU A 237 -2.66 0.70 13.81
C LEU A 237 -3.95 1.11 13.10
N ALA A 238 -4.82 1.82 13.79
CA ALA A 238 -5.95 2.51 13.18
C ALA A 238 -5.53 3.90 12.70
N THR A 239 -5.84 4.22 11.46
CA THR A 239 -5.81 5.59 10.94
C THR A 239 -7.26 6.04 10.77
N ILE A 240 -7.67 7.07 11.50
CA ILE A 240 -9.05 7.57 11.49
C ILE A 240 -9.03 9.00 10.95
N CYS A 241 -9.71 9.23 9.84
CA CYS A 241 -9.88 10.56 9.24
C CYS A 241 -11.34 11.03 9.40
N PRO A 242 -11.61 12.34 9.32
CA PRO A 242 -12.98 12.86 9.32
C PRO A 242 -13.90 12.12 8.35
N ALA A 243 -15.17 11.95 8.71
CA ALA A 243 -16.13 11.08 8.02
C ALA A 243 -16.46 11.50 6.57
N ASP A 244 -16.18 12.73 6.20
CA ASP A 244 -16.30 13.27 4.84
C ASP A 244 -15.12 12.87 3.93
N LYS A 245 -13.97 12.51 4.51
CA LYS A 245 -12.84 12.02 3.73
C LYS A 245 -13.11 10.62 3.19
N LYS A 246 -12.88 10.44 1.90
CA LYS A 246 -13.05 9.15 1.20
C LYS A 246 -11.75 8.37 1.07
N ILE A 247 -10.62 9.06 1.03
CA ILE A 247 -9.29 8.45 0.99
C ILE A 247 -8.66 8.62 2.38
N ILE A 248 -8.37 7.50 3.04
CA ILE A 248 -7.83 7.50 4.40
C ILE A 248 -6.31 7.42 4.35
N HIS A 249 -5.64 8.47 4.83
CA HIS A 249 -4.19 8.53 4.98
C HIS A 249 -3.81 9.35 6.23
N GLY A 250 -2.64 9.07 6.81
CA GLY A 250 -2.20 9.63 8.08
C GLY A 250 -1.46 10.98 8.01
N MET A 251 -1.46 11.65 6.85
CA MET A 251 -0.63 12.86 6.67
C MET A 251 -1.27 14.14 7.22
N THR A 252 -2.60 14.23 7.19
CA THR A 252 -3.33 15.42 7.67
C THR A 252 -4.66 15.00 8.27
N ASP A 253 -5.06 15.70 9.33
CA ASP A 253 -6.37 15.54 10.00
C ASP A 253 -6.68 14.07 10.34
N ALA A 254 -5.70 13.35 10.83
CA ALA A 254 -5.84 11.93 11.14
C ALA A 254 -5.51 11.66 12.61
N ILE A 255 -6.32 10.82 13.23
CA ILE A 255 -5.99 10.18 14.49
C ILE A 255 -5.25 8.89 14.17
N LEU A 256 -4.08 8.69 14.77
CA LEU A 256 -3.36 7.43 14.77
C LEU A 256 -3.52 6.80 16.15
N ALA A 257 -4.10 5.60 16.20
CA ALA A 257 -4.37 4.92 17.46
C ALA A 257 -4.02 3.42 17.37
N PRO A 258 -3.38 2.85 18.39
CA PRO A 258 -3.25 1.40 18.48
C PRO A 258 -4.62 0.77 18.72
N CYS A 259 -4.85 -0.41 18.09
CA CYS A 259 -6.03 -1.21 18.40
C CYS A 259 -5.70 -2.18 19.53
N CYS A 260 -6.58 -2.25 20.52
CA CYS A 260 -6.58 -3.36 21.48
C CYS A 260 -7.04 -4.64 20.75
N VAL A 261 -6.28 -5.71 20.91
CA VAL A 261 -6.58 -7.04 20.35
C VAL A 261 -7.00 -7.95 21.47
#